data_41b5ac22dd75ab19c365f4007bacd69a
#
_entry.id   41b5ac22dd75ab19c365f4007bacd69a
#
_cell.length_a   1.000
_cell.length_b   1.000
_cell.length_c   1.000
_cell.angle_alpha   90.00
_cell.angle_beta   90.00
_cell.angle_gamma   90.00
#
_symmetry.space_group_name_H-M   'P 1'
#
loop_
_entity.id
_entity.type
_entity.pdbx_description
1 polymer ?
#
loop_
_entity_poly.entity_id
_entity_poly.type
_entity_poly.pdbx_seq_one_letter_code
_entity_poly.pdbx_strand_id
1 'polypeptide(L)'
;MKKLIVLVSIALLGVAFAGWSVKQGKRLPPTAQPVVAPATSPFQATVAGAGLIEPVGDIVRIAAPLGDLITEVLVESGAQVAAGAPLLRLDARATKAQEAVQLAALKAAQAALQTALAARDEAKDNASRAVGDLLSREENARRSFALLSAEARVLQADAAIQQAQAALQAVRIDLERRTITAPRAGTVLRVDARPGEFATAGRIDPALITMGDLDHLQLRVDIDENDSWRVIPGAKAEGSVRGNPELKTALEFVRIEPYVVPKKSLTGQSAERVDTRVLQIIYRFGRNDLRVYAGQQMDVFIDTAAGKP
;
A
#
# COMPACT_ATOMS: atom_id res chain seq x y z
N MET A 1 -2.36 3.34 -90.30
CA MET A 1 -1.82 4.53 -89.58
C MET A 1 -2.74 5.07 -88.53
N LYS A 2 -4.07 5.28 -88.73
CA LYS A 2 -4.99 5.84 -87.69
C LYS A 2 -5.06 5.04 -86.37
N LYS A 3 -5.04 3.70 -86.41
CA LYS A 3 -5.06 2.83 -85.26
C LYS A 3 -3.80 2.91 -84.43
N LEU A 4 -2.64 3.17 -84.97
CA LEU A 4 -1.38 3.34 -84.22
C LEU A 4 -1.32 4.64 -83.50
N ILE A 5 -1.86 5.72 -84.09
CA ILE A 5 -1.94 7.04 -83.46
C ILE A 5 -2.84 7.02 -82.20
N VAL A 6 -3.97 6.30 -82.32
CA VAL A 6 -4.88 6.16 -81.15
C VAL A 6 -4.22 5.38 -80.02
N LEU A 7 -3.48 4.33 -80.24
CA LEU A 7 -2.75 3.56 -79.23
C LEU A 7 -1.65 4.41 -78.56
N VAL A 8 -0.90 5.17 -79.32
CA VAL A 8 0.13 6.07 -78.75
C VAL A 8 -0.50 7.19 -77.86
N SER A 9 -1.63 7.72 -78.30
CA SER A 9 -2.34 8.76 -77.47
C SER A 9 -2.85 8.21 -76.19
N ILE A 10 -3.39 6.99 -76.17
CA ILE A 10 -3.85 6.33 -74.91
C ILE A 10 -2.66 6.04 -73.99
N ALA A 11 -1.52 5.60 -74.49
CA ALA A 11 -0.33 5.37 -73.71
C ALA A 11 0.22 6.66 -73.08
N LEU A 12 0.25 7.76 -73.83
CA LEU A 12 0.69 9.06 -73.35
C LEU A 12 -0.26 9.61 -72.25
N LEU A 13 -1.57 9.45 -72.41
CA LEU A 13 -2.56 9.80 -71.39
C LEU A 13 -2.39 8.94 -70.14
N GLY A 14 -2.10 7.65 -70.27
CA GLY A 14 -1.81 6.78 -69.12
C GLY A 14 -0.56 7.20 -68.34
N VAL A 15 0.51 7.57 -69.04
CA VAL A 15 1.76 8.06 -68.41
C VAL A 15 1.53 9.42 -67.72
N ALA A 16 0.78 10.33 -68.39
CA ALA A 16 0.42 11.62 -67.78
C ALA A 16 -0.46 11.46 -66.51
N PHE A 17 -1.43 10.53 -66.56
CA PHE A 17 -2.29 10.23 -65.38
C PHE A 17 -1.48 9.57 -64.24
N ALA A 18 -0.59 8.64 -64.54
CA ALA A 18 0.30 8.04 -63.57
C ALA A 18 1.22 9.08 -62.92
N GLY A 19 1.83 9.96 -63.68
CA GLY A 19 2.64 11.06 -63.20
C GLY A 19 1.87 12.04 -62.27
N TRP A 20 0.64 12.36 -62.68
CA TRP A 20 -0.26 13.20 -61.88
C TRP A 20 -0.68 12.51 -60.56
N SER A 21 -1.03 11.24 -60.60
CA SER A 21 -1.40 10.42 -59.43
C SER A 21 -0.24 10.28 -58.43
N VAL A 22 0.99 10.05 -58.91
CA VAL A 22 2.18 10.01 -58.04
C VAL A 22 2.48 11.36 -57.42
N LYS A 23 2.25 12.46 -58.14
CA LYS A 23 2.43 13.82 -57.61
C LYS A 23 1.37 14.19 -56.55
N GLN A 24 0.15 13.70 -56.68
CA GLN A 24 -0.90 13.86 -55.62
C GLN A 24 -0.66 12.95 -54.40
N GLY A 25 -0.19 11.70 -54.61
CA GLY A 25 0.12 10.76 -53.54
C GLY A 25 1.31 11.17 -52.67
N LYS A 26 2.14 12.11 -53.10
CA LYS A 26 3.25 12.69 -52.32
C LYS A 26 2.84 13.83 -51.39
N ARG A 27 1.59 14.23 -51.36
CA ARG A 27 1.09 15.16 -50.36
C ARG A 27 0.98 14.38 -49.06
N LEU A 28 2.02 14.49 -48.21
CA LEU A 28 1.95 14.05 -46.82
C LEU A 28 0.70 14.67 -46.19
N PRO A 29 -0.12 13.89 -45.47
CA PRO A 29 -1.24 14.46 -44.74
C PRO A 29 -0.67 15.55 -43.82
N PRO A 30 -1.37 16.69 -43.63
CA PRO A 30 -0.92 17.70 -42.69
C PRO A 30 -0.70 17.04 -41.34
N THR A 31 0.49 17.22 -40.77
CA THR A 31 0.83 16.76 -39.43
C THR A 31 -0.22 17.35 -38.52
N ALA A 32 -1.00 16.50 -37.85
CA ALA A 32 -1.98 16.96 -36.88
C ALA A 32 -1.24 17.81 -35.83
N GLN A 33 -1.57 19.08 -35.75
CA GLN A 33 -1.02 19.95 -34.72
C GLN A 33 -1.48 19.40 -33.37
N PRO A 34 -0.58 19.31 -32.37
CA PRO A 34 -0.97 18.88 -31.05
C PRO A 34 -2.06 19.82 -30.53
N VAL A 35 -3.10 19.26 -29.93
CA VAL A 35 -4.26 20.00 -29.42
C VAL A 35 -3.84 21.03 -28.36
N VAL A 36 -2.72 20.79 -27.70
CA VAL A 36 -2.09 21.71 -26.74
C VAL A 36 -0.61 21.82 -27.09
N ALA A 37 -0.08 23.04 -27.07
CA ALA A 37 1.35 23.27 -27.29
C ALA A 37 2.15 22.52 -26.18
N PRO A 38 3.27 21.85 -26.54
CA PRO A 38 4.11 21.22 -25.54
C PRO A 38 4.71 22.28 -24.61
N ALA A 39 4.93 21.89 -23.34
CA ALA A 39 5.61 22.74 -22.37
C ALA A 39 7.02 23.09 -22.89
N THR A 40 7.43 24.33 -22.70
CA THR A 40 8.75 24.84 -23.11
C THR A 40 9.62 25.06 -21.87
N SER A 41 10.92 24.74 -22.01
CA SER A 41 11.88 24.94 -20.92
C SER A 41 12.10 26.44 -20.64
N PRO A 42 12.08 26.86 -19.38
CA PRO A 42 12.49 28.23 -18.99
C PRO A 42 14.01 28.41 -18.91
N PHE A 43 14.79 27.32 -19.01
CA PHE A 43 16.25 27.33 -18.85
C PHE A 43 16.97 27.15 -20.19
N GLN A 44 18.18 27.73 -20.32
CA GLN A 44 18.99 27.61 -21.53
C GLN A 44 19.60 26.21 -21.71
N ALA A 45 20.02 25.58 -20.62
CA ALA A 45 20.50 24.22 -20.58
C ALA A 45 19.62 23.43 -19.61
N THR A 46 19.02 22.36 -20.10
CA THR A 46 18.01 21.64 -19.33
C THR A 46 18.07 20.13 -19.55
N VAL A 47 17.68 19.40 -18.51
CA VAL A 47 17.25 18.00 -18.61
C VAL A 47 15.74 18.00 -18.37
N ALA A 48 15.01 17.32 -19.29
CA ALA A 48 13.58 17.16 -19.17
C ALA A 48 13.23 15.81 -18.56
N GLY A 49 12.21 15.77 -17.73
CA GLY A 49 11.70 14.53 -17.11
C GLY A 49 10.19 14.52 -17.00
N ALA A 50 9.63 13.34 -16.84
CA ALA A 50 8.23 13.16 -16.53
C ALA A 50 8.06 13.01 -15.01
N GLY A 51 7.32 13.92 -14.38
CA GLY A 51 7.01 13.87 -12.96
C GLY A 51 5.66 13.21 -12.70
N LEU A 52 5.58 12.40 -11.65
CA LEU A 52 4.32 11.86 -11.11
C LEU A 52 4.06 12.49 -9.75
N ILE A 53 2.88 13.07 -9.58
CA ILE A 53 2.46 13.66 -8.30
C ILE A 53 2.09 12.52 -7.35
N GLU A 54 2.73 12.50 -6.19
CA GLU A 54 2.52 11.49 -5.15
C GLU A 54 2.33 12.17 -3.78
N PRO A 55 1.61 11.52 -2.85
CA PRO A 55 1.60 11.93 -1.45
C PRO A 55 3.00 11.86 -0.83
N VAL A 56 3.34 12.77 0.07
CA VAL A 56 4.55 12.64 0.89
C VAL A 56 4.44 11.38 1.78
N GLY A 57 5.50 10.56 1.80
CA GLY A 57 5.53 9.29 2.54
C GLY A 57 4.84 8.13 1.81
N ASP A 58 4.70 8.23 0.50
CA ASP A 58 4.17 7.23 -0.42
C ASP A 58 2.69 6.86 -0.22
N ILE A 59 2.16 6.14 -1.19
CA ILE A 59 0.81 5.59 -1.15
C ILE A 59 0.80 4.29 -0.34
N VAL A 60 -0.06 4.22 0.67
CA VAL A 60 -0.29 3.00 1.44
C VAL A 60 -1.38 2.18 0.77
N ARG A 61 -1.03 0.95 0.42
CA ARG A 61 -1.96 -0.04 -0.13
C ARG A 61 -2.38 -0.99 0.98
N ILE A 62 -3.65 -0.91 1.37
CA ILE A 62 -4.23 -1.73 2.43
C ILE A 62 -4.68 -3.06 1.85
N ALA A 63 -4.22 -4.14 2.47
CA ALA A 63 -4.60 -5.51 2.17
C ALA A 63 -5.17 -6.18 3.42
N ALA A 64 -5.86 -7.30 3.24
CA ALA A 64 -6.35 -8.10 4.36
C ALA A 64 -5.22 -8.94 4.97
N PRO A 65 -5.05 -8.93 6.30
CA PRO A 65 -4.08 -9.80 6.97
C PRO A 65 -4.53 -11.27 7.00
N LEU A 66 -5.82 -11.51 6.83
CA LEU A 66 -6.48 -12.82 6.80
C LEU A 66 -7.46 -12.87 5.63
N GLY A 67 -7.59 -14.02 4.97
CA GLY A 67 -8.61 -14.23 3.94
C GLY A 67 -9.97 -14.49 4.59
N ASP A 68 -10.98 -13.62 4.30
CA ASP A 68 -12.34 -13.83 4.76
C ASP A 68 -13.34 -12.93 4.00
N LEU A 69 -14.65 -13.12 4.24
CA LEU A 69 -15.70 -12.32 3.65
C LEU A 69 -15.70 -10.89 4.23
N ILE A 70 -15.77 -9.89 3.36
CA ILE A 70 -15.94 -8.49 3.75
C ILE A 70 -17.40 -8.30 4.17
N THR A 71 -17.64 -7.96 5.43
CA THR A 71 -18.99 -7.70 5.94
C THR A 71 -19.39 -6.24 5.82
N GLU A 72 -18.43 -5.34 5.99
CA GLU A 72 -18.70 -3.90 6.02
C GLU A 72 -17.48 -3.11 5.53
N VAL A 73 -17.72 -2.05 4.76
CA VAL A 73 -16.73 -1.04 4.39
C VAL A 73 -17.15 0.26 5.06
N LEU A 74 -16.27 0.83 5.88
CA LEU A 74 -16.58 1.92 6.80
C LEU A 74 -16.15 3.29 6.29
N VAL A 75 -15.48 3.34 5.13
CA VAL A 75 -14.90 4.56 4.58
C VAL A 75 -15.24 4.69 3.10
N GLU A 76 -15.25 5.93 2.62
CA GLU A 76 -15.45 6.28 1.21
C GLU A 76 -14.20 6.97 0.65
N SER A 77 -14.08 6.98 -0.68
CA SER A 77 -13.01 7.71 -1.35
C SER A 77 -13.13 9.21 -1.04
N GLY A 78 -12.03 9.84 -0.66
CA GLY A 78 -11.96 11.23 -0.21
C GLY A 78 -12.11 11.43 1.30
N ALA A 79 -12.47 10.40 2.08
CA ALA A 79 -12.57 10.51 3.54
C ALA A 79 -11.20 10.71 4.19
N GLN A 80 -11.12 11.60 5.15
CA GLN A 80 -9.96 11.75 6.03
C GLN A 80 -10.08 10.79 7.20
N VAL A 81 -9.02 10.05 7.48
CA VAL A 81 -8.98 9.05 8.54
C VAL A 81 -7.77 9.27 9.47
N ALA A 82 -7.98 9.09 10.76
CA ALA A 82 -6.91 9.08 11.75
C ALA A 82 -6.17 7.72 11.74
N ALA A 83 -4.96 7.68 12.29
CA ALA A 83 -4.28 6.42 12.55
C ALA A 83 -5.12 5.54 13.48
N GLY A 84 -5.24 4.24 13.17
CA GLY A 84 -6.06 3.28 13.91
C GLY A 84 -7.57 3.33 13.58
N ALA A 85 -8.05 4.28 12.77
CA ALA A 85 -9.45 4.33 12.38
C ALA A 85 -9.86 3.07 11.60
N PRO A 86 -11.03 2.47 11.89
CA PRO A 86 -11.49 1.27 11.19
C PRO A 86 -11.86 1.61 9.74
N LEU A 87 -11.36 0.82 8.80
CA LEU A 87 -11.57 0.99 7.36
C LEU A 87 -12.58 -0.02 6.80
N LEU A 88 -12.45 -1.27 7.18
CA LEU A 88 -13.38 -2.34 6.79
C LEU A 88 -13.39 -3.47 7.83
N ARG A 89 -14.43 -4.29 7.81
CA ARG A 89 -14.59 -5.46 8.69
C ARG A 89 -14.73 -6.73 7.88
N LEU A 90 -14.04 -7.76 8.33
CA LEU A 90 -14.19 -9.14 7.87
C LEU A 90 -15.19 -9.91 8.75
N ASP A 91 -15.67 -11.05 8.29
CA ASP A 91 -16.57 -11.89 9.05
C ASP A 91 -15.90 -12.41 10.33
N ALA A 92 -16.45 -12.00 11.46
CA ALA A 92 -15.94 -12.32 12.79
C ALA A 92 -16.80 -13.34 13.55
N ARG A 93 -17.87 -13.87 12.95
CA ARG A 93 -18.86 -14.72 13.66
C ARG A 93 -18.21 -15.96 14.26
N ALA A 94 -17.41 -16.69 13.47
CA ALA A 94 -16.72 -17.88 13.94
C ALA A 94 -15.70 -17.57 15.05
N THR A 95 -14.93 -16.49 14.90
CA THR A 95 -13.92 -16.08 15.90
C THR A 95 -14.57 -15.60 17.19
N LYS A 96 -15.71 -14.87 17.12
CA LYS A 96 -16.50 -14.49 18.32
C LYS A 96 -17.03 -15.73 19.06
N ALA A 97 -17.51 -16.74 18.33
CA ALA A 97 -17.93 -18.00 18.95
C ALA A 97 -16.74 -18.69 19.64
N GLN A 98 -15.57 -18.70 18.99
CA GLN A 98 -14.36 -19.25 19.58
C GLN A 98 -13.90 -18.46 20.82
N GLU A 99 -14.00 -17.13 20.83
CA GLU A 99 -13.72 -16.31 22.00
C GLU A 99 -14.62 -16.69 23.17
N ALA A 100 -15.92 -16.90 22.93
CA ALA A 100 -16.86 -17.32 23.97
C ALA A 100 -16.46 -18.71 24.57
N VAL A 101 -16.00 -19.65 23.74
CA VAL A 101 -15.51 -20.95 24.20
C VAL A 101 -14.26 -20.79 25.08
N GLN A 102 -13.27 -19.98 24.67
CA GLN A 102 -12.07 -19.76 25.48
C GLN A 102 -12.36 -19.00 26.78
N LEU A 103 -13.31 -18.08 26.75
CA LEU A 103 -13.76 -17.38 27.96
C LEU A 103 -14.42 -18.36 28.96
N ALA A 104 -15.21 -19.31 28.48
CA ALA A 104 -15.79 -20.34 29.33
C ALA A 104 -14.71 -21.26 29.90
N ALA A 105 -13.70 -21.65 29.10
CA ALA A 105 -12.57 -22.43 29.58
C ALA A 105 -11.77 -21.73 30.67
N LEU A 106 -11.53 -20.40 30.52
CA LEU A 106 -10.88 -19.58 31.55
C LEU A 106 -11.69 -19.58 32.86
N LYS A 107 -13.02 -19.39 32.78
CA LYS A 107 -13.89 -19.43 33.96
C LYS A 107 -13.86 -20.80 34.64
N ALA A 108 -13.84 -21.89 33.89
CA ALA A 108 -13.72 -23.24 34.43
C ALA A 108 -12.37 -23.45 35.16
N ALA A 109 -11.26 -23.00 34.59
CA ALA A 109 -9.95 -23.04 35.23
C ALA A 109 -9.90 -22.21 36.53
N GLN A 110 -10.54 -21.03 36.53
CA GLN A 110 -10.67 -20.22 37.75
C GLN A 110 -11.48 -20.91 38.84
N ALA A 111 -12.57 -21.59 38.50
CA ALA A 111 -13.35 -22.38 39.46
C ALA A 111 -12.55 -23.56 40.01
N ALA A 112 -11.75 -24.24 39.17
CA ALA A 112 -10.87 -25.32 39.60
C ALA A 112 -9.81 -24.81 40.59
N LEU A 113 -9.26 -23.60 40.39
CA LEU A 113 -8.34 -22.99 41.34
C LEU A 113 -9.01 -22.76 42.72
N GLN A 114 -10.23 -22.27 42.73
CA GLN A 114 -10.98 -22.08 43.97
C GLN A 114 -11.18 -23.38 44.74
N THR A 115 -11.51 -24.45 44.02
CA THR A 115 -11.61 -25.82 44.59
C THR A 115 -10.27 -26.32 45.14
N ALA A 116 -9.17 -26.10 44.39
CA ALA A 116 -7.83 -26.46 44.86
C ALA A 116 -7.37 -25.69 46.09
N LEU A 117 -7.71 -24.41 46.17
CA LEU A 117 -7.44 -23.56 47.32
C LEU A 117 -8.20 -24.03 48.57
N ALA A 118 -9.49 -24.35 48.45
CA ALA A 118 -10.29 -24.87 49.54
C ALA A 118 -9.71 -26.23 50.05
N ALA A 119 -9.32 -27.11 49.14
CA ALA A 119 -8.68 -28.40 49.52
C ALA A 119 -7.31 -28.20 50.18
N ARG A 120 -6.52 -27.21 49.76
CA ARG A 120 -5.24 -26.84 50.40
C ARG A 120 -5.48 -26.32 51.79
N ASP A 121 -6.47 -25.45 52.02
CA ASP A 121 -6.76 -24.86 53.28
C ASP A 121 -7.26 -25.93 54.28
N GLU A 122 -8.09 -26.87 53.86
CA GLU A 122 -8.48 -28.03 54.61
C GLU A 122 -7.27 -28.89 55.03
N ALA A 123 -6.39 -29.21 54.04
CA ALA A 123 -5.19 -30.01 54.35
C ALA A 123 -4.23 -29.28 55.28
N LYS A 124 -4.10 -27.96 55.16
CA LYS A 124 -3.29 -27.11 56.02
C LYS A 124 -3.86 -27.09 57.48
N ASP A 125 -5.17 -26.98 57.64
CA ASP A 125 -5.84 -27.00 58.92
C ASP A 125 -5.65 -28.37 59.62
N ASN A 126 -5.80 -29.47 58.85
CA ASN A 126 -5.57 -30.83 59.36
C ASN A 126 -4.09 -31.05 59.73
N ALA A 127 -3.12 -30.47 58.99
CA ALA A 127 -1.71 -30.54 59.34
C ALA A 127 -1.38 -29.70 60.58
N SER A 128 -1.99 -28.52 60.76
CA SER A 128 -1.77 -27.63 61.93
C SER A 128 -2.30 -28.20 63.22
N ARG A 129 -3.41 -28.92 63.17
CA ARG A 129 -4.00 -29.61 64.35
C ARG A 129 -3.19 -30.78 64.83
N ALA A 130 -2.20 -31.22 64.10
CA ALA A 130 -1.30 -32.31 64.42
C ALA A 130 -0.20 -31.95 65.44
N VAL A 131 -0.27 -30.76 66.03
CA VAL A 131 0.72 -30.27 67.01
C VAL A 131 0.46 -30.88 68.36
N GLY A 132 1.19 -31.97 68.67
CA GLY A 132 1.22 -32.63 69.97
C GLY A 132 1.77 -34.05 69.84
N ASP A 133 2.46 -34.52 70.87
CA ASP A 133 3.12 -35.85 70.99
C ASP A 133 2.14 -37.04 70.90
N LEU A 134 0.87 -36.82 70.61
CA LEU A 134 -0.20 -37.83 70.62
C LEU A 134 -0.40 -38.53 69.27
N LEU A 135 0.19 -38.05 68.15
CA LEU A 135 0.09 -38.66 66.83
C LEU A 135 1.36 -39.43 66.48
N SER A 136 1.19 -40.59 65.83
CA SER A 136 2.33 -41.37 65.35
C SER A 136 3.12 -40.56 64.28
N ARG A 137 4.40 -40.84 64.20
CA ARG A 137 5.27 -40.21 63.13
C ARG A 137 4.72 -40.48 61.73
N GLU A 138 4.09 -41.63 61.54
CA GLU A 138 3.49 -42.00 60.25
C GLU A 138 2.28 -41.12 59.90
N GLU A 139 1.41 -40.84 60.86
CA GLU A 139 0.24 -39.99 60.65
C GLU A 139 0.65 -38.52 60.35
N ASN A 140 1.66 -38.00 61.06
CA ASN A 140 2.20 -36.66 60.79
C ASN A 140 2.80 -36.60 59.38
N ALA A 141 3.53 -37.65 58.96
CA ALA A 141 4.05 -37.72 57.60
C ALA A 141 2.92 -37.77 56.55
N ARG A 142 1.86 -38.52 56.75
CA ARG A 142 0.68 -38.56 55.85
C ARG A 142 0.04 -37.19 55.68
N ARG A 143 -0.15 -36.45 56.78
CA ARG A 143 -0.76 -35.10 56.75
C ARG A 143 0.13 -34.06 56.04
N SER A 144 1.44 -34.13 56.27
CA SER A 144 2.40 -33.25 55.54
C SER A 144 2.42 -33.58 54.05
N PHE A 145 2.38 -34.82 53.64
CA PHE A 145 2.26 -35.22 52.25
C PHE A 145 0.93 -34.79 51.62
N ALA A 146 -0.18 -34.87 52.35
CA ALA A 146 -1.49 -34.37 51.91
C ALA A 146 -1.46 -32.89 51.64
N LEU A 147 -0.85 -32.07 52.53
CA LEU A 147 -0.66 -30.64 52.33
C LEU A 147 0.19 -30.35 51.09
N LEU A 148 1.36 -31.00 50.95
CA LEU A 148 2.23 -30.81 49.82
C LEU A 148 1.52 -31.16 48.48
N SER A 149 0.72 -32.22 48.49
CA SER A 149 -0.10 -32.66 47.35
C SER A 149 -1.17 -31.62 47.01
N ALA A 150 -1.81 -31.03 48.00
CA ALA A 150 -2.81 -29.98 47.81
C ALA A 150 -2.17 -28.67 47.27
N GLU A 151 -1.00 -28.28 47.78
CA GLU A 151 -0.22 -27.15 47.26
C GLU A 151 0.19 -27.38 45.79
N ALA A 152 0.64 -28.57 45.44
CA ALA A 152 0.95 -28.92 44.01
C ALA A 152 -0.28 -28.80 43.13
N ARG A 153 -1.48 -29.15 43.59
CA ARG A 153 -2.74 -28.96 42.84
C ARG A 153 -3.09 -27.49 42.64
N VAL A 154 -2.82 -26.62 43.63
CA VAL A 154 -2.99 -25.18 43.48
C VAL A 154 -2.08 -24.67 42.35
N LEU A 155 -0.80 -25.02 42.35
CA LEU A 155 0.14 -24.66 41.29
C LEU A 155 -0.31 -25.17 39.92
N GLN A 156 -0.81 -26.39 39.85
CA GLN A 156 -1.35 -26.97 38.62
C GLN A 156 -2.58 -26.20 38.13
N ALA A 157 -3.50 -25.80 39.02
CA ALA A 157 -4.69 -25.02 38.67
C ALA A 157 -4.32 -23.62 38.22
N ASP A 158 -3.32 -22.97 38.84
CA ASP A 158 -2.80 -21.68 38.41
C ASP A 158 -2.18 -21.74 37.01
N ALA A 159 -1.37 -22.78 36.75
CA ALA A 159 -0.83 -23.00 35.40
C ALA A 159 -1.94 -23.20 34.34
N ALA A 160 -3.04 -23.87 34.69
CA ALA A 160 -4.20 -24.04 33.81
C ALA A 160 -4.89 -22.69 33.50
N ILE A 161 -4.96 -21.77 34.47
CA ILE A 161 -5.48 -20.42 34.24
C ILE A 161 -4.58 -19.67 33.26
N GLN A 162 -3.26 -19.71 33.44
CA GLN A 162 -2.32 -19.04 32.52
C GLN A 162 -2.44 -19.58 31.11
N GLN A 163 -2.59 -20.89 30.96
CA GLN A 163 -2.83 -21.52 29.66
C GLN A 163 -4.13 -21.05 29.00
N ALA A 164 -5.24 -21.02 29.78
CA ALA A 164 -6.53 -20.55 29.27
C ALA A 164 -6.52 -19.06 28.92
N GLN A 165 -5.80 -18.23 29.68
CA GLN A 165 -5.60 -16.81 29.39
C GLN A 165 -4.83 -16.62 28.06
N ALA A 166 -3.75 -17.37 27.86
CA ALA A 166 -2.97 -17.31 26.62
C ALA A 166 -3.81 -17.73 25.40
N ALA A 167 -4.62 -18.79 25.54
CA ALA A 167 -5.53 -19.22 24.49
C ALA A 167 -6.60 -18.19 24.15
N LEU A 168 -7.19 -17.55 25.18
CA LEU A 168 -8.15 -16.45 24.98
C LEU A 168 -7.50 -15.25 24.30
N GLN A 169 -6.29 -14.88 24.69
CA GLN A 169 -5.56 -13.78 24.09
C GLN A 169 -5.24 -14.03 22.61
N ALA A 170 -4.88 -15.25 22.24
CA ALA A 170 -4.66 -15.62 20.84
C ALA A 170 -5.91 -15.39 19.98
N VAL A 171 -7.08 -15.81 20.46
CA VAL A 171 -8.35 -15.61 19.74
C VAL A 171 -8.73 -14.11 19.67
N ARG A 172 -8.43 -13.33 20.69
CA ARG A 172 -8.67 -11.87 20.67
C ARG A 172 -7.81 -11.16 19.64
N ILE A 173 -6.54 -11.54 19.51
CA ILE A 173 -5.68 -11.02 18.45
C ILE A 173 -6.25 -11.34 17.07
N ASP A 174 -6.75 -12.55 16.85
CA ASP A 174 -7.39 -12.91 15.59
C ASP A 174 -8.69 -12.12 15.35
N LEU A 175 -9.43 -11.82 16.40
CA LEU A 175 -10.63 -10.97 16.32
C LEU A 175 -10.28 -9.52 15.97
N GLU A 176 -9.25 -8.95 16.56
CA GLU A 176 -8.74 -7.61 16.24
C GLU A 176 -8.31 -7.52 14.77
N ARG A 177 -7.61 -8.53 14.25
CA ARG A 177 -7.16 -8.59 12.86
C ARG A 177 -8.30 -8.65 11.83
N ARG A 178 -9.54 -8.95 12.25
CA ARG A 178 -10.73 -8.92 11.41
C ARG A 178 -11.29 -7.52 11.20
N THR A 179 -10.84 -6.53 11.97
CA THR A 179 -11.07 -5.11 11.70
C THR A 179 -9.79 -4.53 11.12
N ILE A 180 -9.83 -4.17 9.84
CA ILE A 180 -8.68 -3.58 9.16
C ILE A 180 -8.71 -2.08 9.44
N THR A 181 -7.62 -1.55 9.97
CA THR A 181 -7.49 -0.16 10.40
C THR A 181 -6.46 0.60 9.59
N ALA A 182 -6.55 1.93 9.60
CA ALA A 182 -5.59 2.81 8.97
C ALA A 182 -4.23 2.77 9.73
N PRO A 183 -3.11 2.44 9.08
CA PRO A 183 -1.80 2.36 9.74
C PRO A 183 -1.26 3.75 10.11
N ARG A 184 -1.75 4.80 9.47
CA ARG A 184 -1.42 6.21 9.72
C ARG A 184 -2.59 7.11 9.37
N ALA A 185 -2.57 8.35 9.83
CA ALA A 185 -3.52 9.36 9.37
C ALA A 185 -3.32 9.70 7.89
N GLY A 186 -4.40 10.08 7.19
CA GLY A 186 -4.36 10.45 5.78
C GLY A 186 -5.73 10.43 5.14
N THR A 187 -5.77 10.59 3.83
CA THR A 187 -6.98 10.58 3.01
C THR A 187 -7.10 9.25 2.27
N VAL A 188 -8.30 8.68 2.25
CA VAL A 188 -8.62 7.51 1.42
C VAL A 188 -8.67 7.94 -0.04
N LEU A 189 -7.74 7.45 -0.84
CA LEU A 189 -7.65 7.82 -2.26
C LEU A 189 -8.61 7.00 -3.12
N ARG A 190 -8.76 5.71 -2.78
CA ARG A 190 -9.56 4.76 -3.53
C ARG A 190 -10.01 3.61 -2.64
N VAL A 191 -11.25 3.16 -2.84
CA VAL A 191 -11.86 1.99 -2.20
C VAL A 191 -12.27 1.02 -3.29
N ASP A 192 -11.61 -0.13 -3.36
CA ASP A 192 -11.94 -1.22 -4.30
C ASP A 192 -12.70 -2.34 -3.58
N ALA A 193 -12.65 -2.40 -2.25
CA ALA A 193 -13.34 -3.38 -1.43
C ALA A 193 -14.86 -3.16 -1.44
N ARG A 194 -15.64 -4.25 -1.52
CA ARG A 194 -17.09 -4.21 -1.45
C ARG A 194 -17.63 -5.20 -0.42
N PRO A 195 -18.71 -4.85 0.32
CA PRO A 195 -19.38 -5.81 1.18
C PRO A 195 -19.88 -7.02 0.37
N GLY A 196 -19.67 -8.22 0.91
CA GLY A 196 -20.01 -9.47 0.24
C GLY A 196 -18.91 -10.07 -0.63
N GLU A 197 -17.81 -9.37 -0.86
CA GLU A 197 -16.65 -9.92 -1.56
C GLU A 197 -15.71 -10.67 -0.60
N PHE A 198 -14.97 -11.62 -1.12
CA PHE A 198 -13.95 -12.34 -0.35
C PHE A 198 -12.60 -11.63 -0.47
N ALA A 199 -12.10 -11.10 0.66
CA ALA A 199 -10.77 -10.53 0.74
C ALA A 199 -9.72 -11.66 0.80
N THR A 200 -8.81 -11.68 -0.16
CA THR A 200 -7.65 -12.59 -0.13
C THR A 200 -6.59 -12.04 0.82
N ALA A 201 -5.96 -12.92 1.60
CA ALA A 201 -4.84 -12.52 2.47
C ALA A 201 -3.61 -12.09 1.66
N GLY A 202 -2.90 -11.08 2.18
CA GLY A 202 -1.66 -10.59 1.60
C GLY A 202 -1.83 -9.53 0.52
N ARG A 203 -0.73 -9.24 -0.17
CA ARG A 203 -0.72 -8.19 -1.20
C ARG A 203 -1.55 -8.62 -2.41
N ILE A 204 -2.53 -7.80 -2.75
CA ILE A 204 -3.38 -7.96 -3.92
C ILE A 204 -3.30 -6.70 -4.81
N ASP A 205 -3.61 -6.86 -6.08
CA ASP A 205 -3.70 -5.74 -7.03
C ASP A 205 -5.01 -5.91 -7.85
N PRO A 206 -5.96 -4.96 -7.74
CA PRO A 206 -5.89 -3.73 -6.93
C PRO A 206 -5.96 -4.00 -5.40
N ALA A 207 -5.37 -3.10 -4.61
CA ALA A 207 -5.46 -3.15 -3.15
C ALA A 207 -6.90 -2.89 -2.69
N LEU A 208 -7.32 -3.43 -1.53
CA LEU A 208 -8.68 -3.22 -1.00
C LEU A 208 -8.99 -1.74 -0.79
N ILE A 209 -8.03 -1.01 -0.21
CA ILE A 209 -8.11 0.43 0.01
C ILE A 209 -6.73 1.02 -0.27
N THR A 210 -6.71 2.18 -0.92
CA THR A 210 -5.49 2.96 -1.15
C THR A 210 -5.62 4.27 -0.42
N MET A 211 -4.60 4.66 0.35
CA MET A 211 -4.61 5.91 1.12
C MET A 211 -3.27 6.64 1.06
N GLY A 212 -3.28 7.95 1.32
CA GLY A 212 -2.08 8.79 1.31
C GLY A 212 -2.33 10.13 1.97
N ASP A 213 -1.27 10.88 2.23
CA ASP A 213 -1.36 12.25 2.74
C ASP A 213 -1.54 13.22 1.55
N LEU A 214 -2.73 13.78 1.39
CA LEU A 214 -3.01 14.77 0.35
C LEU A 214 -2.70 16.22 0.77
N ASP A 215 -2.42 16.47 2.03
CA ASP A 215 -2.06 17.80 2.50
C ASP A 215 -0.63 18.17 2.06
N HIS A 216 0.21 17.14 1.91
CA HIS A 216 1.59 17.28 1.45
C HIS A 216 1.80 16.42 0.21
N LEU A 217 2.07 17.07 -0.91
CA LEU A 217 2.36 16.39 -2.18
C LEU A 217 3.84 16.56 -2.54
N GLN A 218 4.38 15.53 -3.18
CA GLN A 218 5.70 15.52 -3.77
C GLN A 218 5.62 15.10 -5.24
N LEU A 219 6.64 15.42 -5.98
CA LEU A 219 6.78 15.05 -7.39
C LEU A 219 7.95 14.10 -7.55
N ARG A 220 7.68 12.89 -7.97
CA ARG A 220 8.70 11.91 -8.37
C ARG A 220 8.97 12.10 -9.84
N VAL A 221 10.18 12.53 -10.19
CA VAL A 221 10.58 12.84 -11.56
C VAL A 221 11.48 11.74 -12.09
N ASP A 222 11.10 11.14 -13.18
CA ASP A 222 11.85 10.12 -13.92
C ASP A 222 12.74 10.81 -14.95
N ILE A 223 14.07 10.69 -14.80
CA ILE A 223 15.09 11.19 -15.71
C ILE A 223 15.73 9.99 -16.41
N ASP A 224 15.87 10.08 -17.73
CA ASP A 224 16.54 9.05 -18.52
C ASP A 224 17.98 8.79 -18.02
N GLU A 225 18.40 7.53 -17.98
CA GLU A 225 19.75 7.14 -17.51
C GLU A 225 20.84 7.87 -18.28
N ASN A 226 20.64 8.12 -19.57
CA ASN A 226 21.61 8.80 -20.42
C ASN A 226 21.82 10.28 -20.06
N ASP A 227 20.82 10.91 -19.41
CA ASP A 227 20.86 12.31 -18.96
C ASP A 227 21.14 12.43 -17.45
N SER A 228 21.14 11.33 -16.71
CA SER A 228 21.25 11.30 -15.25
C SER A 228 22.53 11.99 -14.72
N TRP A 229 23.64 11.85 -15.43
CA TRP A 229 24.93 12.46 -15.08
C TRP A 229 24.94 13.99 -15.19
N ARG A 230 23.96 14.58 -15.90
CA ARG A 230 23.83 16.03 -16.07
C ARG A 230 23.07 16.69 -14.92
N VAL A 231 22.40 15.90 -14.10
CA VAL A 231 21.61 16.41 -12.98
C VAL A 231 22.49 16.68 -11.77
N ILE A 232 22.39 17.90 -11.25
CA ILE A 232 23.12 18.34 -10.07
C ILE A 232 22.15 18.38 -8.89
N PRO A 233 22.51 17.79 -7.72
CA PRO A 233 21.73 17.94 -6.51
C PRO A 233 21.47 19.41 -6.17
N GLY A 234 20.21 19.77 -5.91
CA GLY A 234 19.82 21.14 -5.60
C GLY A 234 19.64 22.07 -6.80
N ALA A 235 19.78 21.59 -8.03
CA ALA A 235 19.50 22.37 -9.23
C ALA A 235 18.07 22.92 -9.23
N LYS A 236 17.89 24.12 -9.77
CA LYS A 236 16.57 24.71 -9.97
C LYS A 236 15.75 23.88 -10.94
N ALA A 237 14.48 23.72 -10.65
CA ALA A 237 13.58 22.98 -11.52
C ALA A 237 12.20 23.66 -11.56
N GLU A 238 11.53 23.55 -12.70
CA GLU A 238 10.15 24.01 -12.91
C GLU A 238 9.33 22.84 -13.43
N GLY A 239 8.13 22.65 -12.90
CA GLY A 239 7.16 21.67 -13.35
C GLY A 239 5.91 22.33 -13.90
N SER A 240 5.38 21.81 -15.00
CA SER A 240 4.10 22.23 -15.57
C SER A 240 3.13 21.05 -15.64
N VAL A 241 1.86 21.31 -15.39
CA VAL A 241 0.82 20.25 -15.43
C VAL A 241 0.66 19.76 -16.86
N ARG A 242 0.78 18.45 -17.07
CA ARG A 242 0.62 17.87 -18.40
C ARG A 242 -0.78 18.16 -18.96
N GLY A 243 -0.82 18.72 -20.18
CA GLY A 243 -2.05 19.16 -20.83
C GLY A 243 -2.44 20.61 -20.55
N ASN A 244 -1.76 21.29 -19.63
CA ASN A 244 -1.89 22.74 -19.45
C ASN A 244 -0.54 23.36 -19.03
N PRO A 245 0.32 23.75 -19.98
CA PRO A 245 1.64 24.30 -19.70
C PRO A 245 1.65 25.67 -19.00
N GLU A 246 0.51 26.37 -18.95
CA GLU A 246 0.37 27.63 -18.20
C GLU A 246 0.31 27.39 -16.67
N LEU A 247 -0.16 26.20 -16.25
CA LEU A 247 -0.17 25.81 -14.85
C LEU A 247 1.20 25.25 -14.46
N LYS A 248 2.07 26.12 -13.99
CA LYS A 248 3.46 25.81 -13.65
C LYS A 248 3.83 26.26 -12.26
N THR A 249 4.81 25.58 -11.68
CA THR A 249 5.32 25.87 -10.34
C THR A 249 6.82 25.61 -10.25
N ALA A 250 7.50 26.38 -9.41
CA ALA A 250 8.88 26.10 -9.04
C ALA A 250 8.93 24.84 -8.17
N LEU A 251 9.95 24.03 -8.38
CA LEU A 251 10.17 22.76 -7.67
C LEU A 251 11.35 22.91 -6.72
N GLU A 252 11.17 22.50 -5.47
CA GLU A 252 12.19 22.43 -4.45
C GLU A 252 12.79 21.03 -4.42
N PHE A 253 14.11 20.94 -4.61
CA PHE A 253 14.83 19.66 -4.55
C PHE A 253 14.78 19.06 -3.15
N VAL A 254 14.44 17.77 -3.05
CA VAL A 254 14.44 17.03 -1.80
C VAL A 254 15.59 16.03 -1.78
N ARG A 255 15.64 15.09 -2.75
CA ARG A 255 16.67 14.06 -2.84
C ARG A 255 16.69 13.39 -4.21
N ILE A 256 17.79 12.74 -4.51
CA ILE A 256 17.90 11.76 -5.58
C ILE A 256 17.75 10.37 -4.97
N GLU A 257 16.92 9.51 -5.58
CA GLU A 257 16.90 8.09 -5.23
C GLU A 257 18.12 7.40 -5.85
N PRO A 258 19.06 6.87 -5.07
CA PRO A 258 20.35 6.41 -5.58
C PRO A 258 20.27 5.02 -6.25
N TYR A 259 19.18 4.77 -6.97
CA TYR A 259 18.92 3.50 -7.63
C TYR A 259 18.15 3.71 -8.94
N VAL A 260 18.76 3.27 -10.05
CA VAL A 260 18.16 3.38 -11.39
C VAL A 260 17.19 2.23 -11.61
N VAL A 261 15.95 2.55 -11.95
CA VAL A 261 14.85 1.59 -12.12
C VAL A 261 14.40 1.50 -13.58
N PRO A 262 13.83 0.37 -14.03
CA PRO A 262 13.17 0.32 -15.32
C PRO A 262 12.01 1.31 -15.39
N LYS A 263 11.89 2.06 -16.49
CA LYS A 263 10.79 3.00 -16.70
C LYS A 263 9.47 2.21 -16.75
N LYS A 264 8.53 2.55 -15.89
CA LYS A 264 7.18 2.01 -15.97
C LYS A 264 6.38 2.85 -16.95
N SER A 265 5.98 2.27 -18.08
CA SER A 265 5.05 2.92 -19.01
C SER A 265 3.72 3.13 -18.30
N LEU A 266 3.24 4.38 -18.26
CA LEU A 266 1.94 4.74 -17.68
C LEU A 266 0.77 4.49 -18.65
N THR A 267 1.06 4.12 -19.90
CA THR A 267 0.08 3.66 -20.87
C THR A 267 -0.11 2.15 -20.69
N GLY A 268 -1.16 1.75 -19.99
CA GLY A 268 -1.46 0.39 -19.53
C GLY A 268 -1.72 -0.68 -20.61
N GLN A 269 -1.25 -0.50 -21.82
CA GLN A 269 -1.33 -1.46 -22.93
C GLN A 269 -0.08 -1.38 -23.78
N SER A 270 1.04 -1.87 -23.30
CA SER A 270 2.06 -2.36 -24.21
C SER A 270 3.03 -3.26 -23.47
N ALA A 271 3.10 -4.51 -23.89
CA ALA A 271 4.21 -5.40 -23.66
C ALA A 271 5.46 -4.95 -24.47
N GLU A 272 5.54 -3.69 -24.85
CA GLU A 272 6.73 -3.09 -25.41
C GLU A 272 7.72 -2.92 -24.24
N ARG A 273 8.65 -3.83 -24.15
CA ARG A 273 9.86 -3.70 -23.34
C ARG A 273 10.63 -2.49 -23.85
N VAL A 274 10.26 -1.30 -23.37
CA VAL A 274 11.11 -0.14 -23.49
C VAL A 274 12.26 -0.39 -22.53
N ASP A 275 13.41 -0.75 -23.05
CA ASP A 275 14.65 -1.01 -22.27
C ASP A 275 15.25 0.31 -21.76
N THR A 276 14.38 1.21 -21.33
CA THR A 276 14.73 2.55 -20.82
C THR A 276 14.74 2.50 -19.29
N ARG A 277 15.86 2.89 -18.73
CA ARG A 277 16.04 3.01 -17.29
C ARG A 277 16.02 4.47 -16.89
N VAL A 278 15.56 4.75 -15.68
CA VAL A 278 15.39 6.10 -15.16
C VAL A 278 16.00 6.25 -13.77
N LEU A 279 16.63 7.41 -13.56
CA LEU A 279 16.98 7.91 -12.25
C LEU A 279 15.79 8.69 -11.69
N GLN A 280 15.41 8.43 -10.46
CA GLN A 280 14.28 9.10 -9.82
C GLN A 280 14.75 10.22 -8.90
N ILE A 281 14.11 11.39 -9.04
CA ILE A 281 14.40 12.57 -8.24
C ILE A 281 13.12 13.04 -7.59
N ILE A 282 13.17 13.29 -6.29
CA ILE A 282 12.04 13.77 -5.52
C ILE A 282 12.13 15.28 -5.35
N TYR A 283 11.06 15.94 -5.73
CA TYR A 283 10.86 17.37 -5.54
C TYR A 283 9.64 17.62 -4.66
N ARG A 284 9.65 18.74 -3.95
CA ARG A 284 8.49 19.29 -3.26
C ARG A 284 8.00 20.51 -4.04
N PHE A 285 6.71 20.77 -3.98
CA PHE A 285 6.12 21.97 -4.56
C PHE A 285 4.97 22.49 -3.68
N GLY A 286 4.74 23.80 -3.73
CA GLY A 286 3.59 24.45 -3.08
C GLY A 286 2.30 24.15 -3.83
N ARG A 287 1.28 23.73 -3.11
CA ARG A 287 -0.06 23.46 -3.68
C ARG A 287 -0.87 24.72 -3.95
N ASN A 288 -0.39 25.89 -3.51
CA ASN A 288 -1.18 27.08 -3.26
C ASN A 288 -2.02 27.58 -4.45
N ASP A 289 -1.67 27.24 -5.71
CA ASP A 289 -2.39 27.70 -6.89
C ASP A 289 -2.69 26.57 -7.91
N LEU A 290 -2.28 25.33 -7.63
CA LEU A 290 -2.44 24.21 -8.53
C LEU A 290 -3.54 23.27 -8.05
N ARG A 291 -4.64 23.19 -8.80
CA ARG A 291 -5.65 22.12 -8.59
C ARG A 291 -5.14 20.83 -9.21
N VAL A 292 -4.33 20.11 -8.46
CA VAL A 292 -3.71 18.85 -8.89
C VAL A 292 -4.09 17.70 -7.98
N TYR A 293 -4.06 16.50 -8.53
CA TYR A 293 -4.41 15.27 -7.84
C TYR A 293 -3.22 14.31 -7.82
N ALA A 294 -3.11 13.49 -6.78
CA ALA A 294 -2.16 12.39 -6.76
C ALA A 294 -2.38 11.46 -7.96
N GLY A 295 -1.30 11.04 -8.61
CA GLY A 295 -1.36 10.26 -9.84
C GLY A 295 -1.36 11.08 -11.14
N GLN A 296 -1.49 12.42 -11.08
CA GLN A 296 -1.32 13.28 -12.26
C GLN A 296 0.14 13.41 -12.66
N GLN A 297 0.36 13.66 -13.94
CA GLN A 297 1.69 13.89 -14.51
C GLN A 297 1.99 15.36 -14.67
N MET A 298 3.27 15.71 -14.48
CA MET A 298 3.84 16.99 -14.78
C MET A 298 5.04 16.83 -15.72
N ASP A 299 5.20 17.77 -16.63
CA ASP A 299 6.41 17.89 -17.42
C ASP A 299 7.40 18.76 -16.64
N VAL A 300 8.62 18.25 -16.42
CA VAL A 300 9.60 18.90 -15.55
C VAL A 300 10.85 19.25 -16.33
N PHE A 301 11.36 20.45 -16.08
CA PHE A 301 12.62 20.93 -16.62
C PHE A 301 13.58 21.27 -15.48
N ILE A 302 14.76 20.67 -15.50
CA ILE A 302 15.81 20.85 -14.49
C ILE A 302 16.95 21.65 -15.12
N ASP A 303 17.37 22.74 -14.48
CA ASP A 303 18.49 23.55 -14.93
C ASP A 303 19.82 22.81 -14.76
N THR A 304 20.57 22.68 -15.85
CA THR A 304 21.90 22.06 -15.87
C THR A 304 23.03 23.05 -16.17
N ALA A 305 22.72 24.35 -16.24
CA ALA A 305 23.73 25.37 -16.59
C ALA A 305 24.85 25.50 -15.55
N ALA A 306 24.54 25.23 -14.27
CA ALA A 306 25.52 25.27 -13.17
C ALA A 306 26.53 24.12 -13.17
N GLY A 307 26.32 23.09 -14.00
CA GLY A 307 27.13 21.85 -14.03
C GLY A 307 28.03 21.70 -15.26
N LYS A 308 28.38 22.77 -15.93
CA LYS A 308 29.47 22.65 -16.91
C LYS A 308 30.78 22.47 -16.15
N PRO A 309 31.51 21.34 -16.40
CA PRO A 309 32.86 21.14 -15.87
C PRO A 309 33.81 22.20 -16.38
#